data_1137fe6437d350d23af0a61e04f50d37
#
_entry.id   1137fe6437d350d23af0a61e04f50d37
#
_cell.length_a   1.000
_cell.length_b   1.000
_cell.length_c   1.000
_cell.angle_alpha   90.00
_cell.angle_beta   90.00
_cell.angle_gamma   90.00
#
_symmetry.space_group_name_H-M   'P 1'
#
loop_
_entity.id
_entity.type
_entity.pdbx_description
1 polymer ?
#
loop_
_entity_poly.entity_id
_entity_poly.type
_entity_poly.pdbx_seq_one_letter_code
_entity_poly.pdbx_strand_id
1 'polypeptide(L)'
;MKRSHINYAVDKAHAIAETFRVCLPDFAYFTADAWRQQDHTLWREVLDLQLGWDITDFGRGDFAQTGLTLLTLRNGQLGSASYPKPYAEKMLQIQQDQQTPWHFHRHKMEDIVNRGGGDLCMQLAWATPDDGYDARRIVGVSVDGQRRSVDAGETLVLKPGQGVCLPPRLYHRFWAEKAFVLGWEISMVNDDLHDNHFLEPGGRFPAIEEDEPVKWLLCSEYARLQR
;
A
#
# COMPACT_ATOMS: atom_id res chain seq x y z
N MET A 1 -2.52 -2.68 -16.70
CA MET A 1 -2.01 -1.29 -16.43
C MET A 1 -0.93 -0.96 -17.45
N LYS A 2 -0.85 0.28 -17.96
CA LYS A 2 0.19 0.71 -18.88
C LYS A 2 1.47 1.13 -18.16
N ARG A 3 2.64 0.91 -18.78
CA ARG A 3 3.93 1.37 -18.25
C ARG A 3 3.99 2.89 -18.11
N SER A 4 3.42 3.62 -19.06
CA SER A 4 3.30 5.07 -19.01
C SER A 4 2.57 5.56 -17.75
N HIS A 5 1.53 4.85 -17.34
CA HIS A 5 0.81 5.19 -16.10
C HIS A 5 1.67 4.93 -14.84
N ILE A 6 2.46 3.84 -14.84
CA ILE A 6 3.37 3.53 -13.73
C ILE A 6 4.44 4.60 -13.61
N ASN A 7 5.12 4.94 -14.73
CA ASN A 7 6.16 5.96 -14.75
C ASN A 7 5.61 7.30 -14.24
N TYR A 8 4.44 7.73 -14.73
CA TYR A 8 3.77 8.94 -14.30
C TYR A 8 3.39 8.93 -12.80
N ALA A 9 2.87 7.79 -12.31
CA ALA A 9 2.46 7.66 -10.91
C ALA A 9 3.65 7.81 -9.96
N VAL A 10 4.80 7.21 -10.29
CA VAL A 10 6.03 7.35 -9.48
C VAL A 10 6.59 8.77 -9.55
N ASP A 11 6.62 9.41 -10.74
CA ASP A 11 7.05 10.81 -10.87
C ASP A 11 6.17 11.75 -10.03
N LYS A 12 4.86 11.54 -10.06
CA LYS A 12 3.91 12.27 -9.23
C LYS A 12 4.14 12.00 -7.74
N ALA A 13 4.47 10.76 -7.39
CA ALA A 13 4.75 10.36 -6.03
C ALA A 13 5.99 11.08 -5.46
N HIS A 14 7.04 11.24 -6.24
CA HIS A 14 8.20 12.04 -5.86
C HIS A 14 7.83 13.51 -5.62
N ALA A 15 7.07 14.13 -6.53
CA ALA A 15 6.64 15.52 -6.38
C ALA A 15 5.78 15.74 -5.12
N ILE A 16 4.93 14.77 -4.77
CA ILE A 16 4.13 14.82 -3.54
C ILE A 16 5.04 14.68 -2.31
N ALA A 17 5.96 13.72 -2.29
CA ALA A 17 6.91 13.56 -1.19
C ALA A 17 7.72 14.86 -0.96
N GLU A 18 8.19 15.50 -2.03
CA GLU A 18 8.88 16.78 -1.98
C GLU A 18 8.00 17.90 -1.40
N THR A 19 6.75 18.02 -1.88
CA THR A 19 5.77 19.00 -1.39
C THR A 19 5.55 18.86 0.12
N PHE A 20 5.48 17.64 0.63
CA PHE A 20 5.32 17.35 2.06
C PHE A 20 6.66 17.29 2.82
N ARG A 21 7.78 17.56 2.15
CA ARG A 21 9.14 17.50 2.72
C ARG A 21 9.46 16.14 3.36
N VAL A 22 8.97 15.07 2.74
CA VAL A 22 9.29 13.70 3.10
C VAL A 22 10.56 13.30 2.38
N CYS A 23 11.64 13.05 3.12
CA CYS A 23 12.86 12.50 2.58
C CYS A 23 12.70 10.99 2.38
N LEU A 24 12.93 10.51 1.15
CA LEU A 24 12.87 9.09 0.82
C LEU A 24 14.29 8.50 0.78
N PRO A 25 14.43 7.18 0.99
CA PRO A 25 15.72 6.50 0.85
C PRO A 25 16.19 6.49 -0.61
N ASP A 26 17.49 6.34 -0.82
CA ASP A 26 18.13 6.42 -2.14
C ASP A 26 17.49 5.50 -3.19
N PHE A 27 17.15 4.27 -2.81
CA PHE A 27 16.55 3.30 -3.73
C PHE A 27 15.18 3.75 -4.29
N ALA A 28 14.48 4.66 -3.63
CA ALA A 28 13.23 5.23 -4.15
C ALA A 28 13.47 6.12 -5.38
N TYR A 29 14.69 6.61 -5.57
CA TYR A 29 15.10 7.48 -6.69
C TYR A 29 15.85 6.73 -7.79
N PHE A 30 16.09 5.43 -7.64
CA PHE A 30 16.79 4.67 -8.66
C PHE A 30 15.88 4.37 -9.84
N THR A 31 16.19 4.95 -10.98
CA THR A 31 15.59 4.54 -12.26
C THR A 31 16.02 3.11 -12.61
N ALA A 32 15.36 2.51 -13.60
CA ALA A 32 15.77 1.19 -14.10
C ALA A 32 17.25 1.15 -14.52
N ASP A 33 17.75 2.24 -15.13
CA ASP A 33 19.16 2.34 -15.52
C ASP A 33 20.08 2.53 -14.32
N ALA A 34 19.65 3.33 -13.32
CA ALA A 34 20.42 3.49 -12.09
C ALA A 34 20.53 2.15 -11.33
N TRP A 35 19.44 1.37 -11.26
CA TRP A 35 19.47 0.03 -10.67
C TRP A 35 20.46 -0.91 -11.34
N ARG A 36 20.55 -0.90 -12.68
CA ARG A 36 21.51 -1.74 -13.43
C ARG A 36 22.98 -1.39 -13.14
N GLN A 37 23.24 -0.19 -12.63
CA GLN A 37 24.58 0.28 -12.27
C GLN A 37 24.94 0.02 -10.81
N GLN A 38 23.99 -0.43 -9.99
CA GLN A 38 24.24 -0.71 -8.58
C GLN A 38 24.94 -2.06 -8.38
N ASP A 39 25.76 -2.15 -7.33
CA ASP A 39 26.18 -3.44 -6.79
C ASP A 39 25.03 -4.08 -6.02
N HIS A 40 24.33 -5.02 -6.63
CA HIS A 40 23.15 -5.66 -6.06
C HIS A 40 23.44 -6.43 -4.77
N THR A 41 24.71 -6.72 -4.45
CA THR A 41 25.06 -7.37 -3.17
C THR A 41 24.87 -6.42 -2.00
N LEU A 42 25.06 -5.11 -2.20
CA LEU A 42 24.85 -4.07 -1.19
C LEU A 42 23.34 -3.76 -0.98
N TRP A 43 22.51 -4.03 -2.00
CA TRP A 43 21.07 -3.79 -1.97
C TRP A 43 20.25 -5.05 -1.74
N ARG A 44 20.89 -6.10 -1.24
CA ARG A 44 20.29 -7.42 -1.09
C ARG A 44 18.98 -7.39 -0.31
N GLU A 45 18.92 -6.66 0.82
CA GLU A 45 17.70 -6.51 1.63
C GLU A 45 16.56 -5.89 0.82
N VAL A 46 16.84 -4.87 0.03
CA VAL A 46 15.83 -4.20 -0.82
C VAL A 46 15.25 -5.16 -1.84
N LEU A 47 16.11 -5.93 -2.50
CA LEU A 47 15.71 -6.86 -3.55
C LEU A 47 14.97 -8.09 -2.99
N ASP A 48 15.48 -8.69 -1.92
CA ASP A 48 14.92 -9.90 -1.31
C ASP A 48 13.57 -9.64 -0.62
N LEU A 49 13.41 -8.46 0.01
CA LEU A 49 12.18 -8.07 0.70
C LEU A 49 11.23 -7.26 -0.17
N GLN A 50 11.55 -7.07 -1.45
CA GLN A 50 10.75 -6.28 -2.39
C GLN A 50 10.43 -4.88 -1.84
N LEU A 51 11.43 -4.19 -1.27
CA LEU A 51 11.27 -2.78 -0.91
C LEU A 51 11.26 -1.94 -2.18
N GLY A 52 10.57 -0.81 -2.18
CA GLY A 52 10.49 0.06 -3.35
C GLY A 52 9.07 0.36 -3.80
N TRP A 53 8.97 0.91 -5.00
CA TRP A 53 7.70 1.33 -5.58
C TRP A 53 6.81 0.14 -5.96
N ASP A 54 5.52 0.31 -5.70
CA ASP A 54 4.48 -0.59 -6.17
C ASP A 54 3.24 0.23 -6.56
N ILE A 55 2.79 -0.02 -7.78
CA ILE A 55 1.63 0.65 -8.37
C ILE A 55 0.64 -0.44 -8.77
N THR A 56 -0.54 -0.40 -8.21
CA THR A 56 -1.53 -1.45 -8.47
C THR A 56 -2.90 -0.88 -8.80
N ASP A 57 -3.58 -1.50 -9.76
CA ASP A 57 -5.00 -1.33 -10.04
C ASP A 57 -5.81 -2.52 -9.51
N PHE A 58 -5.17 -3.36 -8.69
CA PHE A 58 -5.77 -4.59 -8.14
C PHE A 58 -6.36 -5.53 -9.21
N GLY A 59 -5.83 -5.48 -10.44
CA GLY A 59 -6.31 -6.26 -11.57
C GLY A 59 -7.65 -5.79 -12.14
N ARG A 60 -8.11 -4.58 -11.78
CA ARG A 60 -9.40 -4.02 -12.22
C ARG A 60 -9.32 -3.31 -13.57
N GLY A 61 -8.13 -2.97 -14.05
CA GLY A 61 -7.94 -2.29 -15.35
C GLY A 61 -8.22 -0.80 -15.36
N ASP A 62 -8.67 -0.21 -14.23
CA ASP A 62 -8.93 1.22 -14.08
C ASP A 62 -8.20 1.76 -12.83
N PHE A 63 -6.94 2.13 -13.02
CA PHE A 63 -6.10 2.68 -11.95
C PHE A 63 -6.63 4.01 -11.40
N ALA A 64 -7.33 4.79 -12.22
CA ALA A 64 -7.83 6.09 -11.77
C ALA A 64 -8.96 5.93 -10.73
N GLN A 65 -9.79 4.92 -10.90
CA GLN A 65 -10.90 4.64 -10.00
C GLN A 65 -10.52 3.68 -8.89
N THR A 66 -9.84 2.58 -9.24
CA THR A 66 -9.41 1.55 -8.28
C THR A 66 -7.91 1.38 -8.37
N GLY A 67 -7.20 1.82 -7.35
CA GLY A 67 -5.75 1.76 -7.39
C GLY A 67 -5.08 2.28 -6.13
N LEU A 68 -3.78 2.08 -6.09
CA LEU A 68 -2.92 2.58 -5.03
C LEU A 68 -1.50 2.75 -5.56
N THR A 69 -0.88 3.87 -5.21
CA THR A 69 0.56 4.09 -5.32
C THR A 69 1.17 3.93 -3.95
N LEU A 70 2.15 3.06 -3.80
CA LEU A 70 2.82 2.87 -2.53
C LEU A 70 4.33 2.68 -2.71
N LEU A 71 5.07 3.03 -1.66
CA LEU A 71 6.50 2.77 -1.52
C LEU A 71 6.72 1.98 -0.24
N THR A 72 7.16 0.74 -0.36
CA THR A 72 7.61 -0.05 0.78
C THR A 72 9.00 0.44 1.21
N LEU A 73 9.05 1.07 2.37
CA LEU A 73 10.29 1.65 2.93
C LEU A 73 11.07 0.63 3.76
N ARG A 74 10.38 -0.21 4.48
CA ARG A 74 10.93 -1.25 5.36
C ARG A 74 10.01 -2.46 5.38
N ASN A 75 10.61 -3.62 5.51
CA ASN A 75 9.91 -4.87 5.78
C ASN A 75 10.87 -5.82 6.50
N GLY A 76 10.31 -6.89 7.04
CA GLY A 76 11.04 -8.05 7.52
C GLY A 76 10.55 -9.32 6.82
N GLN A 77 10.98 -10.46 7.33
CA GLN A 77 10.51 -11.76 6.89
C GLN A 77 10.29 -12.66 8.11
N LEU A 78 9.07 -13.14 8.27
CA LEU A 78 8.71 -14.00 9.42
C LEU A 78 9.61 -15.23 9.49
N GLY A 79 10.19 -15.46 10.67
CA GLY A 79 11.07 -16.60 10.92
C GLY A 79 12.47 -16.50 10.29
N SER A 80 12.82 -15.39 9.63
CA SER A 80 14.13 -15.20 9.03
C SER A 80 15.13 -14.64 10.03
N ALA A 81 16.27 -15.28 10.17
CA ALA A 81 17.39 -14.73 10.93
C ALA A 81 18.12 -13.61 10.18
N SER A 82 18.06 -13.60 8.85
CA SER A 82 18.68 -12.57 8.01
C SER A 82 17.89 -11.27 7.99
N TYR A 83 16.57 -11.34 8.07
CA TYR A 83 15.66 -10.19 8.00
C TYR A 83 14.68 -10.19 9.18
N PRO A 84 15.18 -10.01 10.44
CA PRO A 84 14.41 -10.26 11.65
C PRO A 84 13.44 -9.14 12.05
N LYS A 85 13.32 -8.07 11.27
CA LYS A 85 12.37 -6.98 11.58
C LYS A 85 10.94 -7.53 11.70
N PRO A 86 10.22 -7.29 12.80
CA PRO A 86 8.84 -7.78 12.96
C PRO A 86 7.79 -6.82 12.38
N TYR A 87 8.20 -5.81 11.64
CA TYR A 87 7.33 -4.74 11.13
C TYR A 87 7.63 -4.37 9.70
N ALA A 88 6.66 -3.73 9.06
CA ALA A 88 6.79 -3.06 7.77
C ALA A 88 6.37 -1.59 7.88
N GLU A 89 6.90 -0.78 6.97
CA GLU A 89 6.57 0.63 6.81
C GLU A 89 6.38 0.95 5.34
N LYS A 90 5.25 1.59 5.02
CA LYS A 90 4.93 2.01 3.65
C LYS A 90 4.42 3.44 3.62
N MET A 91 4.85 4.18 2.62
CA MET A 91 4.22 5.43 2.22
C MET A 91 3.13 5.11 1.20
N LEU A 92 1.94 5.66 1.40
CA LEU A 92 0.79 5.47 0.53
C LEU A 92 0.41 6.80 -0.12
N GLN A 93 0.05 6.76 -1.39
CA GLN A 93 -0.53 7.91 -2.07
C GLN A 93 -1.84 7.50 -2.72
N ILE A 94 -2.91 8.08 -2.23
CA ILE A 94 -4.26 7.85 -2.68
C ILE A 94 -4.70 9.10 -3.45
N GLN A 95 -4.96 8.95 -4.75
CA GLN A 95 -5.48 10.07 -5.53
C GLN A 95 -6.92 10.39 -5.10
N GLN A 96 -7.35 11.62 -5.33
CA GLN A 96 -8.73 12.00 -5.03
C GLN A 96 -9.70 11.04 -5.76
N ASP A 97 -10.69 10.56 -5.03
CA ASP A 97 -11.72 9.61 -5.47
C ASP A 97 -11.22 8.22 -5.91
N GLN A 98 -9.90 7.98 -5.86
CA GLN A 98 -9.31 6.66 -6.05
C GLN A 98 -9.51 5.80 -4.80
N GLN A 99 -10.00 4.57 -4.98
CA GLN A 99 -10.30 3.67 -3.86
C GLN A 99 -9.55 2.34 -3.94
N THR A 100 -9.30 1.74 -2.79
CA THR A 100 -8.87 0.34 -2.70
C THR A 100 -10.08 -0.59 -2.71
N PRO A 101 -9.98 -1.84 -3.19
CA PRO A 101 -11.04 -2.83 -3.04
C PRO A 101 -11.19 -3.25 -1.58
N TRP A 102 -12.36 -3.85 -1.24
CA TRP A 102 -12.55 -4.51 0.03
C TRP A 102 -11.55 -5.65 0.20
N HIS A 103 -10.74 -5.59 1.25
CA HIS A 103 -9.77 -6.63 1.60
C HIS A 103 -9.53 -6.67 3.10
N PHE A 104 -8.96 -7.75 3.58
CA PHE A 104 -8.41 -7.88 4.93
C PHE A 104 -7.08 -8.64 4.89
N HIS A 105 -6.33 -8.54 5.98
CA HIS A 105 -5.13 -9.34 6.21
C HIS A 105 -5.43 -10.47 7.18
N ARG A 106 -4.95 -11.68 6.87
CA ARG A 106 -5.23 -12.87 7.71
C ARG A 106 -4.54 -12.79 9.06
N HIS A 107 -3.31 -12.26 9.06
CA HIS A 107 -2.43 -12.25 10.23
C HIS A 107 -1.91 -10.87 10.57
N LYS A 108 -1.72 -10.02 9.58
CA LYS A 108 -1.13 -8.68 9.72
C LYS A 108 -2.11 -7.73 10.42
N MET A 109 -1.64 -7.08 11.49
CA MET A 109 -2.22 -5.86 12.05
C MET A 109 -1.50 -4.67 11.44
N GLU A 110 -2.23 -3.59 11.17
CA GLU A 110 -1.66 -2.37 10.61
C GLU A 110 -2.31 -1.11 11.16
N ASP A 111 -1.54 -0.04 11.20
CA ASP A 111 -2.03 1.32 11.39
C ASP A 111 -2.01 2.04 10.04
N ILE A 112 -3.14 2.63 9.65
CA ILE A 112 -3.23 3.53 8.50
C ILE A 112 -3.40 4.95 9.00
N VAL A 113 -2.45 5.82 8.63
CA VAL A 113 -2.35 7.20 9.12
C VAL A 113 -2.47 8.17 7.96
N ASN A 114 -3.36 9.16 8.07
CA ASN A 114 -3.42 10.31 7.16
C ASN A 114 -2.34 11.32 7.52
N ARG A 115 -1.28 11.43 6.73
CA ARG A 115 -0.16 12.36 6.96
C ARG A 115 -0.38 13.74 6.33
N GLY A 116 -1.41 13.89 5.49
CA GLY A 116 -1.74 15.17 4.90
C GLY A 116 -2.47 15.08 3.56
N GLY A 117 -2.92 16.22 3.09
CA GLY A 117 -3.76 16.35 1.90
C GLY A 117 -5.24 16.43 2.27
N GLY A 118 -6.06 15.62 1.63
CA GLY A 118 -7.49 15.54 1.86
C GLY A 118 -7.89 14.74 3.09
N ASP A 119 -9.15 14.36 3.13
CA ASP A 119 -9.69 13.44 4.11
C ASP A 119 -9.47 11.98 3.65
N LEU A 120 -8.95 11.14 4.53
CA LEU A 120 -8.89 9.70 4.29
C LEU A 120 -10.18 9.07 4.79
N CYS A 121 -11.03 8.64 3.86
CA CYS A 121 -12.28 7.99 4.15
C CYS A 121 -12.08 6.47 4.11
N MET A 122 -12.64 5.77 5.09
CA MET A 122 -12.50 4.32 5.22
C MET A 122 -13.83 3.69 5.60
N GLN A 123 -14.11 2.51 5.07
CA GLN A 123 -15.21 1.66 5.49
C GLN A 123 -14.68 0.35 6.02
N LEU A 124 -15.33 -0.17 7.07
CA LEU A 124 -14.86 -1.32 7.83
C LEU A 124 -15.98 -2.35 7.99
N ALA A 125 -15.63 -3.63 8.01
CA ALA A 125 -16.53 -4.71 8.40
C ALA A 125 -15.74 -5.93 8.89
N TRP A 126 -16.26 -6.69 9.83
CA TRP A 126 -15.62 -7.94 10.22
C TRP A 126 -15.77 -9.02 9.14
N ALA A 127 -14.75 -9.85 9.00
CA ALA A 127 -14.89 -11.07 8.23
C ALA A 127 -15.67 -12.11 9.04
N THR A 128 -16.56 -12.85 8.38
CA THR A 128 -17.18 -14.05 8.94
C THR A 128 -16.17 -15.20 9.03
N PRO A 129 -16.44 -16.29 9.78
CA PRO A 129 -15.50 -17.41 9.85
C PRO A 129 -15.11 -18.04 8.51
N ASP A 130 -16.00 -17.96 7.51
CA ASP A 130 -15.81 -18.41 6.14
C ASP A 130 -15.31 -17.33 5.18
N ASP A 131 -14.69 -16.26 5.72
CA ASP A 131 -14.10 -15.13 4.99
C ASP A 131 -15.13 -14.23 4.27
N GLY A 132 -16.41 -14.34 4.57
CA GLY A 132 -17.46 -13.45 4.05
C GLY A 132 -17.50 -12.09 4.77
N TYR A 133 -18.32 -11.18 4.26
CA TYR A 133 -18.55 -9.85 4.82
C TYR A 133 -19.68 -9.88 5.87
N ASP A 134 -19.39 -9.51 7.12
CA ASP A 134 -20.39 -9.42 8.19
C ASP A 134 -21.02 -8.02 8.23
N ALA A 135 -22.18 -7.88 7.61
CA ALA A 135 -22.93 -6.61 7.55
C ALA A 135 -23.64 -6.22 8.87
N ARG A 136 -23.60 -7.06 9.90
CA ARG A 136 -24.36 -6.86 11.13
C ARG A 136 -23.53 -6.54 12.35
N ARG A 137 -22.27 -6.96 12.35
CA ARG A 137 -21.38 -6.82 13.49
C ARG A 137 -20.80 -5.40 13.55
N ILE A 138 -21.04 -4.70 14.66
CA ILE A 138 -20.45 -3.40 14.95
C ILE A 138 -18.92 -3.54 15.00
N VAL A 139 -18.24 -2.59 14.38
CA VAL A 139 -16.78 -2.54 14.32
C VAL A 139 -16.25 -1.57 15.38
N GLY A 140 -15.50 -2.10 16.34
CA GLY A 140 -14.73 -1.30 17.30
C GLY A 140 -13.29 -1.16 16.85
N VAL A 141 -12.82 0.08 16.71
CA VAL A 141 -11.41 0.39 16.35
C VAL A 141 -10.82 1.44 17.28
N SER A 142 -9.51 1.54 17.26
CA SER A 142 -8.76 2.63 17.91
C SER A 142 -8.36 3.66 16.86
N VAL A 143 -8.74 4.91 17.08
CA VAL A 143 -8.29 6.06 16.28
C VAL A 143 -7.47 6.93 17.21
N ASP A 144 -6.14 6.99 17.00
CA ASP A 144 -5.19 7.74 17.85
C ASP A 144 -5.35 7.43 19.35
N GLY A 145 -5.59 6.16 19.71
CA GLY A 145 -5.83 5.73 21.09
C GLY A 145 -7.28 5.93 21.57
N GLN A 146 -8.11 6.62 20.82
CA GLN A 146 -9.52 6.79 21.14
C GLN A 146 -10.34 5.61 20.60
N ARG A 147 -11.09 4.93 21.46
CA ARG A 147 -12.02 3.88 21.04
C ARG A 147 -13.20 4.48 20.29
N ARG A 148 -13.45 4.00 19.08
CA ARG A 148 -14.60 4.36 18.25
C ARG A 148 -15.35 3.11 17.83
N SER A 149 -16.67 3.24 17.64
CA SER A 149 -17.52 2.19 17.09
C SER A 149 -18.25 2.75 15.87
N VAL A 150 -18.26 1.96 14.79
CA VAL A 150 -18.96 2.27 13.54
C VAL A 150 -19.77 1.06 13.11
N ASP A 151 -20.88 1.29 12.42
CA ASP A 151 -21.61 0.20 11.77
C ASP A 151 -20.81 -0.38 10.61
N ALA A 152 -21.04 -1.66 10.28
CA ALA A 152 -20.38 -2.27 9.13
C ALA A 152 -20.72 -1.50 7.85
N GLY A 153 -19.69 -1.05 7.13
CA GLY A 153 -19.83 -0.24 5.92
C GLY A 153 -20.12 1.24 6.16
N GLU A 154 -20.22 1.69 7.41
CA GLU A 154 -20.26 3.13 7.72
C GLU A 154 -18.90 3.78 7.42
N THR A 155 -18.93 5.03 6.95
CA THR A 155 -17.71 5.75 6.59
C THR A 155 -17.06 6.39 7.81
N LEU A 156 -15.88 5.92 8.15
CA LEU A 156 -14.96 6.55 9.11
C LEU A 156 -14.09 7.57 8.35
N VAL A 157 -14.11 8.83 8.80
CA VAL A 157 -13.28 9.89 8.20
C VAL A 157 -12.09 10.18 9.10
N LEU A 158 -10.89 10.04 8.56
CA LEU A 158 -9.63 10.38 9.20
C LEU A 158 -9.07 11.68 8.62
N LYS A 159 -9.01 12.72 9.44
CA LYS A 159 -8.41 14.00 9.08
C LYS A 159 -6.89 13.91 9.05
N PRO A 160 -6.18 14.84 8.39
CA PRO A 160 -4.73 14.95 8.49
C PRO A 160 -4.24 14.87 9.95
N GLY A 161 -3.28 13.99 10.21
CA GLY A 161 -2.74 13.67 11.53
C GLY A 161 -3.40 12.48 12.23
N GLN A 162 -4.61 12.05 11.81
CA GLN A 162 -5.30 10.92 12.43
C GLN A 162 -4.89 9.58 11.83
N GLY A 163 -4.92 8.54 12.65
CA GLY A 163 -4.64 7.18 12.23
C GLY A 163 -5.59 6.17 12.89
N VAL A 164 -5.82 5.05 12.24
CA VAL A 164 -6.66 3.95 12.72
C VAL A 164 -5.87 2.66 12.77
N CYS A 165 -6.04 1.89 13.84
CA CYS A 165 -5.48 0.55 13.98
C CYS A 165 -6.49 -0.49 13.44
N LEU A 166 -6.04 -1.30 12.49
CA LEU A 166 -6.82 -2.36 11.83
C LEU A 166 -6.29 -3.72 12.26
N PRO A 167 -7.04 -4.47 13.08
CA PRO A 167 -6.66 -5.83 13.46
C PRO A 167 -6.82 -6.81 12.29
N PRO A 168 -6.19 -8.00 12.36
CA PRO A 168 -6.41 -9.07 11.39
C PRO A 168 -7.89 -9.39 11.18
N ARG A 169 -8.24 -9.80 9.97
CA ARG A 169 -9.60 -10.19 9.56
C ARG A 169 -10.65 -9.07 9.63
N LEU A 170 -10.23 -7.80 9.71
CA LEU A 170 -11.10 -6.65 9.56
C LEU A 170 -11.06 -6.20 8.09
N TYR A 171 -12.14 -6.45 7.34
CA TYR A 171 -12.32 -5.90 6.02
C TYR A 171 -12.26 -4.39 6.06
N HIS A 172 -11.49 -3.83 5.16
CA HIS A 172 -11.40 -2.40 4.96
C HIS A 172 -11.27 -2.07 3.48
N ARG A 173 -11.78 -0.89 3.13
CA ARG A 173 -11.46 -0.17 1.91
C ARG A 173 -11.34 1.30 2.24
N PHE A 174 -10.54 2.02 1.49
CA PHE A 174 -10.34 3.44 1.73
C PHE A 174 -10.17 4.22 0.43
N TRP A 175 -10.43 5.52 0.51
CA TRP A 175 -10.29 6.46 -0.59
C TRP A 175 -9.96 7.84 -0.04
N ALA A 176 -9.53 8.76 -0.93
CA ALA A 176 -9.29 10.16 -0.59
C ALA A 176 -10.45 11.05 -1.05
N GLU A 177 -10.89 11.94 -0.16
CA GLU A 177 -11.88 12.98 -0.47
C GLU A 177 -11.27 14.39 -0.36
N LYS A 178 -11.82 15.33 -1.12
CA LYS A 178 -11.43 16.76 -1.20
C LYS A 178 -10.10 17.03 -1.89
N ALA A 179 -9.11 16.18 -1.72
CA ALA A 179 -7.81 16.20 -2.37
C ALA A 179 -7.18 14.80 -2.26
N PHE A 180 -6.02 14.58 -2.92
CA PHE A 180 -5.23 13.38 -2.67
C PHE A 180 -4.83 13.28 -1.19
N VAL A 181 -4.53 12.08 -0.73
CA VAL A 181 -4.03 11.82 0.62
C VAL A 181 -2.62 11.24 0.54
N LEU A 182 -1.70 11.82 1.31
CA LEU A 182 -0.46 11.19 1.68
C LEU A 182 -0.72 10.35 2.94
N GLY A 183 -0.78 9.05 2.78
CA GLY A 183 -0.99 8.09 3.85
C GLY A 183 0.30 7.41 4.28
N TRP A 184 0.26 6.78 5.44
CA TRP A 184 1.35 5.97 5.97
C TRP A 184 0.80 4.68 6.55
N GLU A 185 1.43 3.56 6.24
CA GLU A 185 1.14 2.26 6.85
C GLU A 185 2.31 1.86 7.76
N ILE A 186 2.01 1.56 9.01
CA ILE A 186 2.92 0.89 9.93
C ILE A 186 2.25 -0.44 10.28
N SER A 187 2.90 -1.55 9.98
CA SER A 187 2.28 -2.85 10.14
C SER A 187 3.23 -3.91 10.68
N MET A 188 2.68 -5.05 11.03
CA MET A 188 3.47 -6.28 11.13
C MET A 188 4.11 -6.59 9.77
N VAL A 189 4.97 -7.61 9.71
CA VAL A 189 5.60 -8.05 8.46
C VAL A 189 4.58 -8.18 7.35
N ASN A 190 4.90 -7.57 6.20
CA ASN A 190 4.06 -7.60 5.02
C ASN A 190 4.37 -8.85 4.17
N ASP A 191 3.33 -9.62 3.87
CA ASP A 191 3.35 -10.74 2.91
C ASP A 191 2.22 -10.55 1.90
N ASP A 192 2.53 -9.87 0.81
CA ASP A 192 1.53 -9.53 -0.22
C ASP A 192 1.00 -10.75 -0.98
N LEU A 193 1.71 -11.89 -0.92
CA LEU A 193 1.33 -13.10 -1.65
C LEU A 193 0.34 -13.98 -0.88
N HIS A 194 0.42 -14.03 0.46
CA HIS A 194 -0.31 -15.03 1.25
C HIS A 194 -1.25 -14.43 2.29
N ASP A 195 -1.03 -13.18 2.71
CA ASP A 195 -1.79 -12.57 3.80
C ASP A 195 -3.02 -11.77 3.36
N ASN A 196 -3.07 -11.33 2.10
CA ASN A 196 -4.19 -10.55 1.57
C ASN A 196 -5.38 -11.44 1.19
N HIS A 197 -6.58 -11.03 1.57
CA HIS A 197 -7.84 -11.61 1.12
C HIS A 197 -8.76 -10.52 0.57
N PHE A 198 -9.13 -10.62 -0.70
CA PHE A 198 -10.05 -9.70 -1.37
C PHE A 198 -11.48 -10.26 -1.36
N LEU A 199 -12.45 -9.41 -1.02
CA LEU A 199 -13.87 -9.81 -1.00
C LEU A 199 -14.38 -10.18 -2.40
N GLU A 200 -13.95 -9.45 -3.39
CA GLU A 200 -14.28 -9.71 -4.79
C GLU A 200 -13.06 -10.24 -5.55
N PRO A 201 -13.26 -11.05 -6.60
CA PRO A 201 -12.15 -11.51 -7.42
C PRO A 201 -11.27 -10.35 -7.90
N GLY A 202 -9.97 -10.48 -7.72
CA GLY A 202 -8.97 -9.48 -8.08
C GLY A 202 -7.58 -10.00 -7.75
N GLY A 203 -6.55 -9.21 -8.01
CA GLY A 203 -5.16 -9.53 -7.74
C GLY A 203 -4.42 -8.36 -7.10
N ARG A 204 -3.36 -8.67 -6.36
CA ARG A 204 -2.50 -7.64 -5.75
C ARG A 204 -1.64 -6.94 -6.80
N PHE A 205 -1.19 -7.66 -7.82
CA PHE A 205 -0.28 -7.15 -8.83
C PHE A 205 -0.98 -7.01 -10.19
N PRO A 206 -0.78 -5.88 -10.91
CA PRO A 206 -1.37 -5.67 -12.21
C PRO A 206 -0.64 -6.45 -13.31
N ALA A 207 -1.34 -6.78 -14.38
CA ALA A 207 -0.71 -7.10 -15.66
C ALA A 207 -0.22 -5.79 -16.31
N ILE A 208 1.06 -5.75 -16.72
CA ILE A 208 1.69 -4.54 -17.25
C ILE A 208 1.78 -4.64 -18.78
N GLU A 209 1.24 -3.62 -19.46
CA GLU A 209 1.43 -3.37 -20.89
C GLU A 209 2.59 -2.40 -21.08
N GLU A 210 3.62 -2.82 -21.79
CA GLU A 210 4.85 -2.03 -22.02
C GLU A 210 4.64 -1.09 -23.23
N ASP A 211 3.95 0.01 -23.02
CA ASP A 211 3.67 1.04 -24.05
C ASP A 211 4.76 2.12 -24.14
N GLU A 212 5.68 2.17 -23.16
CA GLU A 212 6.87 3.03 -23.20
C GLU A 212 8.06 2.38 -22.44
N PRO A 213 9.28 2.92 -22.56
CA PRO A 213 10.43 2.41 -21.81
C PRO A 213 10.22 2.45 -20.30
N VAL A 214 10.73 1.44 -19.61
CA VAL A 214 10.71 1.34 -18.15
C VAL A 214 11.62 2.41 -17.56
N LYS A 215 11.05 3.44 -16.96
CA LYS A 215 11.78 4.44 -16.17
C LYS A 215 11.94 3.98 -14.73
N TRP A 216 10.85 3.50 -14.13
CA TRP A 216 10.82 3.02 -12.76
C TRP A 216 10.50 1.53 -12.72
N LEU A 217 11.32 0.77 -11.99
CA LEU A 217 10.99 -0.62 -11.67
C LEU A 217 10.07 -0.68 -10.46
N LEU A 218 9.03 -1.50 -10.57
CA LEU A 218 8.27 -1.90 -9.39
C LEU A 218 9.05 -2.95 -8.59
N CYS A 219 8.80 -3.02 -7.30
CA CYS A 219 9.46 -3.98 -6.42
C CYS A 219 9.25 -5.45 -6.86
N SER A 220 8.12 -5.74 -7.52
CA SER A 220 7.83 -7.05 -8.11
C SER A 220 8.62 -7.35 -9.40
N GLU A 221 9.35 -6.36 -9.94
CA GLU A 221 10.06 -6.50 -11.22
C GLU A 221 11.58 -6.65 -11.06
N TYR A 222 12.12 -6.72 -9.85
CA TYR A 222 13.56 -6.81 -9.62
C TYR A 222 14.22 -8.04 -10.27
N ALA A 223 13.46 -9.08 -10.62
CA ALA A 223 13.97 -10.17 -11.45
C ALA A 223 14.48 -9.72 -12.83
N ARG A 224 14.06 -8.55 -13.34
CA ARG A 224 14.57 -7.94 -14.57
C ARG A 224 16.02 -7.45 -14.46
N LEU A 225 16.53 -7.25 -13.25
CA LEU A 225 17.91 -6.81 -13.01
C LEU A 225 18.93 -7.94 -13.16
N GLN A 226 18.45 -9.20 -13.18
CA GLN A 226 19.32 -10.40 -13.30
C GLN A 226 19.51 -10.85 -14.76
N ARG A 227 18.94 -10.12 -15.71
CA ARG A 227 19.04 -10.38 -17.15
C ARG A 227 19.97 -9.37 -17.82
#